data_372b979ebcb7108622426623ac14f77e
#
_entry.id   372b979ebcb7108622426623ac14f77e
#
_cell.length_a   1.000
_cell.length_b   1.000
_cell.length_c   1.000
_cell.angle_alpha   90.00
_cell.angle_beta   90.00
_cell.angle_gamma   90.00
#
_symmetry.space_group_name_H-M   'P 1'
#
loop_
_entity.id
_entity.type
_entity.pdbx_description
1 polymer ?
#
loop_
_entity_poly.entity_id
_entity_poly.type
_entity_poly.pdbx_seq_one_letter_code
_entity_poly.pdbx_strand_id
1 'polypeptide(L)'
;MAKMCCLGSNNKMTMTIRETVDYLRALDFLTAQLPRESLRLFFIPSFTALSAASACAGGIGLGAQNMCWEERGQFTGEVSPLMLREVGVSIVEIGHSERRHIFGETDEMANRKVLCALSHGFTPLLCVGETAEQRACGIADEILRIQLIRGLRGVSAADAGRLMVAYEPVWAIGAGGTPAAPDYAGEKHAVLRQTLCALFGPAGAEIPLLYGGSVNLENCGPLALLPEVDGLFIGRSAWEPAGFYRIIQTVLPIFKIKNGPC
;
A
#
# COMPACT_ATOMS: atom_id res chain seq x y z
N MET A 1 -9.76 -19.73 -1.27
CA MET A 1 -10.07 -18.76 -2.36
C MET A 1 -8.76 -18.30 -2.97
N ALA A 2 -8.72 -18.03 -4.28
CA ALA A 2 -7.51 -17.48 -4.90
C ALA A 2 -7.18 -16.10 -4.29
N LYS A 3 -5.89 -15.82 -4.04
CA LYS A 3 -5.47 -14.53 -3.52
C LYS A 3 -5.72 -13.43 -4.55
N MET A 4 -6.27 -12.29 -4.08
CA MET A 4 -6.53 -11.12 -4.92
C MET A 4 -5.21 -10.40 -5.24
N CYS A 5 -4.99 -10.09 -6.51
CA CYS A 5 -3.90 -9.21 -6.93
C CYS A 5 -4.19 -7.78 -6.48
N CYS A 6 -3.30 -7.15 -5.70
CA CYS A 6 -3.45 -5.79 -5.22
C CYS A 6 -2.47 -4.85 -5.94
N LEU A 7 -2.99 -3.91 -6.73
CA LEU A 7 -2.17 -2.93 -7.46
C LEU A 7 -2.61 -1.52 -7.09
N GLY A 8 -1.70 -0.75 -6.55
CA GLY A 8 -1.99 0.60 -6.09
C GLY A 8 -0.90 1.61 -6.39
N SER A 9 -1.28 2.86 -6.37
CA SER A 9 -0.35 3.98 -6.52
C SER A 9 -0.69 5.10 -5.55
N ASN A 10 0.35 5.70 -4.97
CA ASN A 10 0.29 6.95 -4.22
C ASN A 10 0.97 8.04 -5.07
N ASN A 11 0.23 9.11 -5.38
CA ASN A 11 0.81 10.24 -6.11
C ASN A 11 1.61 11.20 -5.22
N LYS A 12 1.66 10.94 -3.92
CA LYS A 12 2.34 11.81 -2.95
C LYS A 12 1.83 13.26 -3.03
N MET A 13 2.72 14.25 -3.04
CA MET A 13 2.37 15.67 -3.14
C MET A 13 2.71 16.21 -4.54
N THR A 14 2.18 15.56 -5.61
CA THR A 14 2.59 15.92 -6.98
C THR A 14 1.46 16.34 -7.90
N MET A 15 0.19 16.06 -7.57
CA MET A 15 -0.94 16.36 -8.45
C MET A 15 -1.91 17.35 -7.80
N THR A 16 -2.34 18.33 -8.59
CA THR A 16 -3.48 19.20 -8.28
C THR A 16 -4.81 18.45 -8.39
N ILE A 17 -5.92 19.10 -8.01
CA ILE A 17 -7.27 18.51 -8.16
C ILE A 17 -7.54 18.17 -9.62
N ARG A 18 -7.26 19.09 -10.53
CA ARG A 18 -7.50 18.88 -11.98
C ARG A 18 -6.70 17.70 -12.51
N GLU A 19 -5.41 17.67 -12.24
CA GLU A 19 -4.52 16.57 -12.68
C GLU A 19 -4.97 15.22 -12.11
N THR A 20 -5.42 15.19 -10.85
CA THR A 20 -5.95 13.98 -10.23
C THR A 20 -7.22 13.48 -10.92
N VAL A 21 -8.15 14.39 -11.24
CA VAL A 21 -9.40 14.05 -11.94
C VAL A 21 -9.11 13.54 -13.35
N ASP A 22 -8.25 14.22 -14.09
CA ASP A 22 -7.87 13.83 -15.45
C ASP A 22 -7.16 12.45 -15.44
N TYR A 23 -6.28 12.24 -14.46
CA TYR A 23 -5.59 10.96 -14.24
C TYR A 23 -6.59 9.81 -13.97
N LEU A 24 -7.51 9.99 -13.02
CA LEU A 24 -8.46 8.95 -12.63
C LEU A 24 -9.41 8.58 -13.77
N ARG A 25 -9.93 9.58 -14.51
CA ARG A 25 -10.76 9.33 -15.68
C ARG A 25 -10.03 8.52 -16.76
N ALA A 26 -8.78 8.87 -17.03
CA ALA A 26 -7.97 8.15 -18.00
C ALA A 26 -7.66 6.73 -17.53
N LEU A 27 -7.31 6.54 -16.25
CA LEU A 27 -7.01 5.22 -15.70
C LEU A 27 -8.28 4.34 -15.65
N ASP A 28 -9.43 4.87 -15.25
CA ASP A 28 -10.69 4.14 -15.23
C ASP A 28 -11.07 3.67 -16.65
N PHE A 29 -10.97 4.55 -17.64
CA PHE A 29 -11.19 4.20 -19.04
C PHE A 29 -10.27 3.07 -19.52
N LEU A 30 -8.97 3.16 -19.26
CA LEU A 30 -7.97 2.15 -19.64
C LEU A 30 -8.22 0.79 -18.96
N THR A 31 -8.73 0.82 -17.73
CA THR A 31 -8.89 -0.39 -16.90
C THR A 31 -10.33 -0.92 -16.85
N ALA A 32 -11.27 -0.34 -17.59
CA ALA A 32 -12.69 -0.67 -17.54
C ALA A 32 -13.00 -2.15 -17.82
N GLN A 33 -12.21 -2.82 -18.67
CA GLN A 33 -12.39 -4.22 -19.07
C GLN A 33 -11.59 -5.21 -18.19
N LEU A 34 -10.89 -4.73 -17.16
CA LEU A 34 -10.11 -5.62 -16.29
C LEU A 34 -11.01 -6.32 -15.26
N PRO A 35 -10.74 -7.61 -14.94
CA PRO A 35 -11.53 -8.39 -13.99
C PRO A 35 -11.36 -7.88 -12.56
N ARG A 36 -12.38 -7.25 -12.01
CA ARG A 36 -12.36 -6.69 -10.66
C ARG A 36 -12.50 -7.75 -9.55
N GLU A 37 -12.99 -8.92 -9.88
CA GLU A 37 -13.10 -10.06 -8.96
C GLU A 37 -11.75 -10.63 -8.54
N SER A 38 -10.70 -10.46 -9.37
CA SER A 38 -9.34 -10.93 -9.10
C SER A 38 -8.31 -9.79 -8.92
N LEU A 39 -8.73 -8.54 -9.12
CA LEU A 39 -7.87 -7.36 -9.07
C LEU A 39 -8.44 -6.28 -8.15
N ARG A 40 -7.74 -5.97 -7.06
CA ARG A 40 -7.95 -4.74 -6.29
C ARG A 40 -7.04 -3.66 -6.86
N LEU A 41 -7.63 -2.74 -7.62
CA LEU A 41 -6.93 -1.56 -8.14
C LEU A 41 -7.29 -0.35 -7.29
N PHE A 42 -6.29 0.42 -6.82
CA PHE A 42 -6.53 1.59 -5.98
C PHE A 42 -5.55 2.72 -6.25
N PHE A 43 -5.99 3.92 -5.93
CA PHE A 43 -5.20 5.15 -6.07
C PHE A 43 -5.34 6.01 -4.82
N ILE A 44 -4.22 6.58 -4.36
CA ILE A 44 -4.12 7.39 -3.13
C ILE A 44 -3.72 8.83 -3.51
N PRO A 45 -4.70 9.72 -3.78
CA PRO A 45 -4.44 11.13 -4.10
C PRO A 45 -4.15 11.95 -2.85
N SER A 46 -3.69 13.19 -3.03
CA SER A 46 -3.59 14.17 -1.96
C SER A 46 -4.97 14.48 -1.36
N PHE A 47 -5.01 14.86 -0.07
CA PHE A 47 -6.27 15.16 0.64
C PHE A 47 -7.14 16.20 -0.08
N THR A 48 -6.52 17.24 -0.64
CA THR A 48 -7.22 18.31 -1.37
C THR A 48 -8.00 17.82 -2.57
N ALA A 49 -7.62 16.68 -3.16
CA ALA A 49 -8.26 16.13 -4.35
C ALA A 49 -9.31 15.03 -4.05
N LEU A 50 -9.39 14.52 -2.80
CA LEU A 50 -10.21 13.35 -2.47
C LEU A 50 -11.69 13.53 -2.84
N SER A 51 -12.30 14.66 -2.51
CA SER A 51 -13.71 14.91 -2.83
C SER A 51 -13.99 14.90 -4.34
N ALA A 52 -13.10 15.52 -5.13
CA ALA A 52 -13.24 15.49 -6.59
C ALA A 52 -12.92 14.11 -7.17
N ALA A 53 -11.94 13.40 -6.60
CA ALA A 53 -11.57 12.05 -6.97
C ALA A 53 -12.74 11.07 -6.75
N SER A 54 -13.46 11.19 -5.65
CA SER A 54 -14.64 10.36 -5.33
C SER A 54 -15.70 10.39 -6.43
N ALA A 55 -15.90 11.54 -7.06
CA ALA A 55 -16.88 11.70 -8.12
C ALA A 55 -16.48 11.07 -9.47
N CYS A 56 -15.21 10.65 -9.64
CA CYS A 56 -14.69 10.18 -10.93
C CYS A 56 -13.80 8.91 -10.85
N ALA A 57 -13.68 8.30 -9.70
CA ALA A 57 -12.82 7.12 -9.52
C ALA A 57 -13.31 5.87 -10.25
N GLY A 58 -14.60 5.78 -10.60
CA GLY A 58 -15.16 4.63 -11.30
C GLY A 58 -14.93 3.33 -10.52
N GLY A 59 -14.29 2.35 -11.16
CA GLY A 59 -13.93 1.07 -10.57
C GLY A 59 -12.61 1.07 -9.78
N ILE A 60 -11.99 2.23 -9.52
CA ILE A 60 -10.71 2.38 -8.79
C ILE A 60 -11.01 2.69 -7.33
N GLY A 61 -10.49 1.87 -6.40
CA GLY A 61 -10.59 2.15 -4.98
C GLY A 61 -9.83 3.43 -4.60
N LEU A 62 -10.45 4.27 -3.76
CA LEU A 62 -9.77 5.46 -3.25
C LEU A 62 -9.11 5.21 -1.90
N GLY A 63 -7.86 5.67 -1.79
CA GLY A 63 -7.13 5.70 -0.53
C GLY A 63 -6.78 7.10 -0.07
N ALA A 64 -6.48 7.24 1.22
CA ALA A 64 -5.95 8.45 1.83
C ALA A 64 -4.48 8.26 2.20
N GLN A 65 -3.66 9.30 2.03
CA GLN A 65 -2.21 9.29 2.30
C GLN A 65 -1.86 9.27 3.79
N ASN A 66 -2.84 9.47 4.65
CA ASN A 66 -2.72 9.49 6.11
C ASN A 66 -4.13 9.61 6.73
N MET A 67 -4.21 9.50 8.06
CA MET A 67 -5.42 9.75 8.84
C MET A 67 -5.05 10.10 10.29
N CYS A 68 -5.83 10.98 10.92
CA CYS A 68 -5.80 11.12 12.38
C CYS A 68 -6.43 9.88 13.03
N TRP A 69 -5.99 9.54 14.23
CA TRP A 69 -6.59 8.46 15.03
C TRP A 69 -7.76 8.93 15.91
N GLU A 70 -8.12 10.20 15.83
CA GLU A 70 -9.26 10.79 16.56
C GLU A 70 -10.37 11.17 15.58
N GLU A 71 -11.61 10.94 15.97
CA GLU A 71 -12.78 11.31 15.16
C GLU A 71 -12.99 12.81 15.07
N ARG A 72 -12.77 13.50 16.18
CA ARG A 72 -12.96 14.94 16.35
C ARG A 72 -12.04 15.49 17.44
N GLY A 73 -11.73 16.75 17.38
CA GLY A 73 -10.95 17.40 18.45
C GLY A 73 -10.05 18.52 17.97
N GLN A 74 -9.13 18.92 18.85
CA GLN A 74 -8.19 20.02 18.61
C GLN A 74 -6.92 19.47 17.94
N PHE A 75 -7.02 19.09 16.69
CA PHE A 75 -5.95 18.49 15.86
C PHE A 75 -5.82 19.31 14.57
N THR A 76 -5.46 20.59 14.70
CA THR A 76 -5.38 21.50 13.56
C THR A 76 -4.49 20.96 12.45
N GLY A 77 -5.05 20.83 11.24
CA GLY A 77 -4.35 20.32 10.07
C GLY A 77 -4.51 18.82 9.81
N GLU A 78 -5.06 18.06 10.78
CA GLU A 78 -5.33 16.63 10.61
C GLU A 78 -6.67 16.36 9.91
N VAL A 79 -6.78 15.19 9.29
CA VAL A 79 -7.99 14.70 8.63
C VAL A 79 -8.51 13.47 9.38
N SER A 80 -9.76 13.55 9.83
CA SER A 80 -10.36 12.50 10.67
C SER A 80 -10.92 11.33 9.85
N PRO A 81 -11.15 10.15 10.48
CA PRO A 81 -11.80 9.04 9.81
C PRO A 81 -13.22 9.38 9.30
N LEU A 82 -13.95 10.24 10.00
CA LEU A 82 -15.29 10.65 9.57
C LEU A 82 -15.24 11.45 8.27
N MET A 83 -14.28 12.39 8.13
CA MET A 83 -14.08 13.18 6.91
C MET A 83 -13.67 12.28 5.73
N LEU A 84 -12.84 11.28 5.96
CA LEU A 84 -12.42 10.34 4.92
C LEU A 84 -13.57 9.43 4.45
N ARG A 85 -14.43 8.99 5.36
CA ARG A 85 -15.63 8.22 5.00
C ARG A 85 -16.61 9.01 4.14
N GLU A 86 -16.82 10.29 4.46
CA GLU A 86 -17.70 11.17 3.71
C GLU A 86 -17.29 11.27 2.23
N VAL A 87 -16.00 11.24 1.92
CA VAL A 87 -15.48 11.30 0.56
C VAL A 87 -15.19 9.92 -0.05
N GLY A 88 -15.74 8.84 0.51
CA GLY A 88 -15.71 7.50 -0.09
C GLY A 88 -14.35 6.81 -0.06
N VAL A 89 -13.43 7.23 0.81
CA VAL A 89 -12.16 6.53 1.04
C VAL A 89 -12.43 5.13 1.60
N SER A 90 -11.71 4.15 1.10
CA SER A 90 -11.79 2.75 1.56
C SER A 90 -10.47 2.22 2.11
N ILE A 91 -9.35 2.82 1.73
CA ILE A 91 -7.99 2.42 2.11
C ILE A 91 -7.32 3.61 2.80
N VAL A 92 -6.55 3.35 3.86
CA VAL A 92 -5.74 4.39 4.52
C VAL A 92 -4.30 3.93 4.56
N GLU A 93 -3.41 4.66 3.92
CA GLU A 93 -1.98 4.46 3.98
C GLU A 93 -1.45 4.97 5.32
N ILE A 94 -0.69 4.14 6.02
CA ILE A 94 -0.23 4.42 7.39
C ILE A 94 1.24 4.05 7.49
N GLY A 95 2.04 4.91 8.10
CA GLY A 95 3.45 4.64 8.36
C GLY A 95 4.34 4.69 7.11
N HIS A 96 3.91 5.38 6.04
CA HIS A 96 4.75 5.58 4.84
C HIS A 96 6.13 6.11 5.21
N SER A 97 7.15 5.68 4.48
CA SER A 97 8.57 6.03 4.78
C SER A 97 8.81 7.53 4.93
N GLU A 98 8.22 8.38 4.10
CA GLU A 98 8.32 9.85 4.22
C GLU A 98 7.69 10.35 5.52
N ARG A 99 6.58 9.78 5.97
CA ARG A 99 5.95 10.17 7.23
C ARG A 99 6.78 9.78 8.43
N ARG A 100 7.42 8.62 8.39
CA ARG A 100 8.34 8.16 9.46
C ARG A 100 9.58 9.04 9.53
N HIS A 101 10.25 9.27 8.42
CA HIS A 101 11.60 9.87 8.39
C HIS A 101 11.60 11.40 8.25
N ILE A 102 10.56 12.01 7.67
CA ILE A 102 10.46 13.46 7.51
C ILE A 102 9.56 14.07 8.60
N PHE A 103 8.43 13.42 8.90
CA PHE A 103 7.41 13.96 9.82
C PHE A 103 7.39 13.29 11.20
N GLY A 104 8.32 12.38 11.48
CA GLY A 104 8.48 11.77 12.80
C GLY A 104 7.37 10.81 13.22
N GLU A 105 6.65 10.20 12.27
CA GLU A 105 5.60 9.23 12.58
C GLU A 105 6.22 7.96 13.17
N THR A 106 5.83 7.62 14.41
CA THR A 106 6.33 6.47 15.15
C THR A 106 5.47 5.21 14.91
N ASP A 107 6.00 4.04 15.27
CA ASP A 107 5.22 2.79 15.22
C ASP A 107 3.99 2.85 16.13
N GLU A 108 4.05 3.56 17.26
CA GLU A 108 2.90 3.74 18.14
C GLU A 108 1.82 4.62 17.49
N MET A 109 2.22 5.70 16.83
CA MET A 109 1.28 6.53 16.05
C MET A 109 0.66 5.72 14.91
N ALA A 110 1.46 4.95 14.18
CA ALA A 110 0.98 4.05 13.14
C ALA A 110 -0.02 3.03 13.69
N ASN A 111 0.26 2.43 14.84
CA ASN A 111 -0.65 1.49 15.51
C ASN A 111 -2.00 2.12 15.86
N ARG A 112 -2.01 3.31 16.49
CA ARG A 112 -3.25 4.03 16.80
C ARG A 112 -4.08 4.28 15.54
N LYS A 113 -3.44 4.66 14.43
CA LYS A 113 -4.10 4.85 13.13
C LYS A 113 -4.64 3.54 12.55
N VAL A 114 -3.90 2.44 12.64
CA VAL A 114 -4.36 1.11 12.19
C VAL A 114 -5.63 0.69 12.94
N LEU A 115 -5.62 0.77 14.27
CA LEU A 115 -6.79 0.42 15.10
C LEU A 115 -7.99 1.32 14.79
N CYS A 116 -7.77 2.62 14.65
CA CYS A 116 -8.80 3.57 14.29
C CYS A 116 -9.34 3.31 12.86
N ALA A 117 -8.48 3.01 11.88
CA ALA A 117 -8.91 2.67 10.53
C ALA A 117 -9.80 1.43 10.52
N LEU A 118 -9.42 0.37 11.23
CA LEU A 118 -10.20 -0.85 11.36
C LEU A 118 -11.55 -0.61 12.04
N SER A 119 -11.60 0.16 13.12
CA SER A 119 -12.86 0.48 13.84
C SER A 119 -13.84 1.28 12.98
N HIS A 120 -13.34 2.04 12.00
CA HIS A 120 -14.15 2.83 11.06
C HIS A 120 -14.43 2.12 9.73
N GLY A 121 -14.05 0.85 9.58
CA GLY A 121 -14.35 0.05 8.38
C GLY A 121 -13.42 0.29 7.21
N PHE A 122 -12.29 0.98 7.40
CA PHE A 122 -11.25 1.11 6.38
C PHE A 122 -10.37 -0.14 6.29
N THR A 123 -9.67 -0.28 5.18
CA THR A 123 -8.53 -1.18 5.01
C THR A 123 -7.25 -0.39 5.29
N PRO A 124 -6.57 -0.56 6.44
CA PRO A 124 -5.25 0.03 6.63
C PRO A 124 -4.22 -0.64 5.74
N LEU A 125 -3.44 0.17 5.01
CA LEU A 125 -2.23 -0.23 4.29
C LEU A 125 -1.03 0.21 5.13
N LEU A 126 -0.50 -0.71 5.94
CA LEU A 126 0.65 -0.43 6.80
C LEU A 126 1.94 -0.53 6.00
N CYS A 127 2.67 0.59 5.90
CA CYS A 127 3.98 0.66 5.26
C CYS A 127 5.09 0.35 6.28
N VAL A 128 5.98 -0.56 5.91
CA VAL A 128 7.15 -0.97 6.69
C VAL A 128 8.39 -1.05 5.80
N GLY A 129 9.56 -0.76 6.36
CA GLY A 129 10.80 -0.81 5.60
C GLY A 129 12.00 -0.32 6.41
N GLU A 130 13.15 -0.87 6.10
CA GLU A 130 14.43 -0.52 6.70
C GLU A 130 15.16 0.59 5.91
N THR A 131 15.99 1.37 6.62
CA THR A 131 16.90 2.35 6.03
C THR A 131 18.15 1.69 5.44
N ALA A 132 18.91 2.44 4.64
CA ALA A 132 20.21 1.99 4.13
C ALA A 132 21.20 1.66 5.26
N GLU A 133 21.20 2.44 6.33
CA GLU A 133 22.04 2.21 7.51
C GLU A 133 21.65 0.91 8.22
N GLN A 134 20.36 0.69 8.47
CA GLN A 134 19.86 -0.53 9.11
C GLN A 134 20.18 -1.78 8.27
N ARG A 135 20.07 -1.66 6.94
CA ARG A 135 20.48 -2.72 6.02
C ARG A 135 21.99 -2.99 6.11
N ALA A 136 22.81 -1.94 6.11
CA ALA A 136 24.27 -2.07 6.19
C ALA A 136 24.73 -2.69 7.52
N CYS A 137 24.00 -2.42 8.61
CA CYS A 137 24.21 -3.04 9.92
C CYS A 137 23.71 -4.49 10.02
N GLY A 138 23.04 -5.01 9.00
CA GLY A 138 22.53 -6.38 9.01
C GLY A 138 21.28 -6.60 9.88
N ILE A 139 20.56 -5.54 10.28
CA ILE A 139 19.38 -5.59 11.17
C ILE A 139 18.05 -5.34 10.45
N ALA A 140 18.03 -5.49 9.13
CA ALA A 140 16.82 -5.23 8.34
C ALA A 140 15.63 -6.08 8.80
N ASP A 141 15.85 -7.38 9.04
CA ASP A 141 14.80 -8.31 9.44
C ASP A 141 14.20 -7.97 10.80
N GLU A 142 15.02 -7.57 11.76
CA GLU A 142 14.62 -7.13 13.10
C GLU A 142 13.76 -5.86 13.01
N ILE A 143 14.16 -4.91 12.18
CA ILE A 143 13.39 -3.67 11.96
C ILE A 143 12.02 -3.99 11.38
N LEU A 144 11.94 -4.83 10.35
CA LEU A 144 10.68 -5.23 9.74
C LEU A 144 9.75 -5.94 10.73
N ARG A 145 10.29 -6.87 11.54
CA ARG A 145 9.54 -7.54 12.61
C ARG A 145 9.03 -6.55 13.64
N ILE A 146 9.88 -5.63 14.11
CA ILE A 146 9.50 -4.62 15.11
C ILE A 146 8.39 -3.73 14.58
N GLN A 147 8.51 -3.21 13.36
CA GLN A 147 7.49 -2.35 12.75
C GLN A 147 6.14 -3.05 12.60
N LEU A 148 6.12 -4.34 12.19
CA LEU A 148 4.89 -5.12 12.12
C LEU A 148 4.30 -5.39 13.51
N ILE A 149 5.10 -5.90 14.45
CA ILE A 149 4.63 -6.26 15.80
C ILE A 149 4.07 -5.04 16.51
N ARG A 150 4.75 -3.89 16.41
CA ARG A 150 4.30 -2.65 17.03
C ARG A 150 3.10 -2.04 16.30
N GLY A 151 3.17 -1.95 14.97
CA GLY A 151 2.13 -1.34 14.15
C GLY A 151 0.81 -2.11 14.16
N LEU A 152 0.85 -3.43 14.37
CA LEU A 152 -0.34 -4.31 14.41
C LEU A 152 -0.74 -4.74 15.83
N ARG A 153 -0.12 -4.18 16.87
CA ARG A 153 -0.46 -4.50 18.26
C ARG A 153 -1.95 -4.24 18.52
N GLY A 154 -2.64 -5.23 19.11
CA GLY A 154 -4.06 -5.11 19.46
C GLY A 154 -5.04 -5.37 18.31
N VAL A 155 -4.54 -5.62 17.09
CA VAL A 155 -5.41 -6.07 15.98
C VAL A 155 -5.83 -7.51 16.24
N SER A 156 -7.13 -7.80 16.09
CA SER A 156 -7.66 -9.15 16.26
C SER A 156 -7.42 -10.02 15.01
N ALA A 157 -7.38 -11.34 15.18
CA ALA A 157 -7.31 -12.26 14.04
C ALA A 157 -8.53 -12.13 13.09
N ALA A 158 -9.69 -11.73 13.62
CA ALA A 158 -10.89 -11.48 12.81
C ALA A 158 -10.75 -10.25 11.92
N ASP A 159 -9.96 -9.25 12.34
CA ASP A 159 -9.70 -8.04 11.55
C ASP A 159 -8.53 -8.20 10.57
N ALA A 160 -7.71 -9.25 10.73
CA ALA A 160 -6.53 -9.48 9.90
C ALA A 160 -6.84 -9.50 8.39
N GLY A 161 -7.98 -10.05 7.98
CA GLY A 161 -8.42 -10.08 6.58
C GLY A 161 -8.73 -8.70 5.98
N ARG A 162 -8.74 -7.66 6.79
CA ARG A 162 -8.95 -6.26 6.35
C ARG A 162 -7.65 -5.46 6.28
N LEU A 163 -6.52 -6.06 6.61
CA LEU A 163 -5.20 -5.43 6.53
C LEU A 163 -4.60 -5.57 5.13
N MET A 164 -3.73 -4.64 4.80
CA MET A 164 -2.70 -4.77 3.76
C MET A 164 -1.37 -4.27 4.33
N VAL A 165 -0.27 -4.83 3.84
CA VAL A 165 1.09 -4.39 4.21
C VAL A 165 1.87 -4.05 2.95
N ALA A 166 2.57 -2.91 2.94
CA ALA A 166 3.50 -2.54 1.88
C ALA A 166 4.94 -2.59 2.43
N TYR A 167 5.79 -3.36 1.77
CA TYR A 167 7.22 -3.35 2.04
C TYR A 167 7.89 -2.25 1.22
N GLU A 168 8.43 -1.26 1.90
CA GLU A 168 9.04 -0.07 1.33
C GLU A 168 10.51 0.07 1.77
N PRO A 169 11.48 -0.67 1.16
CA PRO A 169 12.88 -0.45 1.47
C PRO A 169 13.21 1.03 1.25
N VAL A 170 13.48 1.78 2.32
CA VAL A 170 13.59 3.26 2.29
C VAL A 170 14.68 3.72 1.32
N TRP A 171 15.76 2.96 1.22
CA TRP A 171 16.88 3.21 0.31
C TRP A 171 16.54 2.97 -1.18
N ALA A 172 15.42 2.28 -1.46
CA ALA A 172 14.96 2.03 -2.82
C ALA A 172 13.85 3.01 -3.28
N ILE A 173 13.50 4.01 -2.46
CA ILE A 173 12.40 4.94 -2.74
C ILE A 173 12.96 6.33 -3.09
N GLY A 174 12.19 7.10 -3.86
CA GLY A 174 12.51 8.49 -4.21
C GLY A 174 13.42 8.65 -5.43
N ALA A 175 13.88 9.89 -5.66
CA ALA A 175 14.61 10.26 -6.88
C ALA A 175 16.01 9.61 -6.98
N GLY A 176 16.62 9.27 -5.85
CA GLY A 176 17.94 8.61 -5.77
C GLY A 176 17.86 7.13 -5.37
N GLY A 177 16.65 6.57 -5.27
CA GLY A 177 16.48 5.17 -4.85
C GLY A 177 17.00 4.17 -5.88
N THR A 178 17.75 3.19 -5.43
CA THR A 178 18.19 2.06 -6.25
C THR A 178 17.18 0.93 -6.08
N PRO A 179 16.58 0.39 -7.17
CA PRO A 179 15.65 -0.74 -7.06
C PRO A 179 16.29 -1.91 -6.30
N ALA A 180 15.55 -2.49 -5.36
CA ALA A 180 16.03 -3.70 -4.69
C ALA A 180 16.11 -4.86 -5.69
N ALA A 181 17.15 -5.69 -5.56
CA ALA A 181 17.22 -6.94 -6.31
C ALA A 181 16.02 -7.84 -5.93
N PRO A 182 15.43 -8.58 -6.90
CA PRO A 182 14.30 -9.46 -6.61
C PRO A 182 14.57 -10.45 -5.48
N ASP A 183 15.74 -11.05 -5.43
CA ASP A 183 16.10 -12.01 -4.37
C ASP A 183 16.03 -11.35 -2.97
N TYR A 184 16.60 -10.15 -2.81
CA TYR A 184 16.51 -9.42 -1.56
C TYR A 184 15.06 -9.06 -1.20
N ALA A 185 14.28 -8.60 -2.18
CA ALA A 185 12.86 -8.31 -1.96
C ALA A 185 12.11 -9.58 -1.52
N GLY A 186 12.38 -10.72 -2.15
CA GLY A 186 11.80 -12.02 -1.80
C GLY A 186 12.13 -12.46 -0.38
N GLU A 187 13.39 -12.33 0.04
CA GLU A 187 13.82 -12.62 1.42
C GLU A 187 13.06 -11.76 2.43
N LYS A 188 12.93 -10.46 2.19
CA LYS A 188 12.23 -9.55 3.13
C LYS A 188 10.72 -9.82 3.15
N HIS A 189 10.09 -10.11 2.00
CA HIS A 189 8.71 -10.55 1.96
C HIS A 189 8.48 -11.85 2.75
N ALA A 190 9.41 -12.82 2.69
CA ALA A 190 9.34 -14.05 3.49
C ALA A 190 9.39 -13.75 4.99
N VAL A 191 10.27 -12.84 5.44
CA VAL A 191 10.34 -12.40 6.86
C VAL A 191 9.03 -11.75 7.30
N LEU A 192 8.47 -10.88 6.47
CA LEU A 192 7.19 -10.24 6.76
C LEU A 192 6.05 -11.25 6.85
N ARG A 193 5.97 -12.20 5.90
CA ARG A 193 4.96 -13.26 5.91
C ARG A 193 5.06 -14.13 7.15
N GLN A 194 6.25 -14.57 7.50
CA GLN A 194 6.49 -15.35 8.72
C GLN A 194 6.03 -14.59 9.97
N THR A 195 6.31 -13.29 10.04
CA THR A 195 5.90 -12.44 11.17
C THR A 195 4.37 -12.30 11.23
N LEU A 196 3.70 -12.09 10.10
CA LEU A 196 2.24 -12.02 10.04
C LEU A 196 1.59 -13.36 10.45
N CYS A 197 2.14 -14.49 10.00
CA CYS A 197 1.68 -15.81 10.42
C CYS A 197 1.90 -16.05 11.92
N ALA A 198 3.00 -15.58 12.49
CA ALA A 198 3.23 -15.65 13.92
C ALA A 198 2.23 -14.80 14.73
N LEU A 199 1.80 -13.65 14.20
CA LEU A 199 0.83 -12.76 14.86
C LEU A 199 -0.61 -13.26 14.74
N PHE A 200 -1.01 -13.79 13.58
CA PHE A 200 -2.42 -14.04 13.25
C PHE A 200 -2.73 -15.49 12.86
N GLY A 201 -1.75 -16.40 12.98
CA GLY A 201 -1.92 -17.79 12.54
C GLY A 201 -2.23 -17.88 11.03
N PRO A 202 -3.18 -18.75 10.63
CA PRO A 202 -3.54 -18.92 9.21
C PRO A 202 -4.02 -17.62 8.54
N ALA A 203 -4.67 -16.72 9.28
CA ALA A 203 -5.10 -15.43 8.73
C ALA A 203 -3.93 -14.55 8.27
N GLY A 204 -2.76 -14.68 8.89
CA GLY A 204 -1.55 -13.98 8.48
C GLY A 204 -1.05 -14.37 7.08
N ALA A 205 -1.34 -15.59 6.63
CA ALA A 205 -1.01 -16.05 5.29
C ALA A 205 -1.84 -15.34 4.21
N GLU A 206 -3.03 -14.87 4.57
CA GLU A 206 -3.98 -14.23 3.64
C GLU A 206 -3.85 -12.71 3.57
N ILE A 207 -3.10 -12.07 4.47
CA ILE A 207 -2.89 -10.61 4.44
C ILE A 207 -2.08 -10.24 3.19
N PRO A 208 -2.62 -9.39 2.29
CA PRO A 208 -1.87 -8.97 1.11
C PRO A 208 -0.57 -8.25 1.46
N LEU A 209 0.54 -8.75 0.94
CA LEU A 209 1.87 -8.14 1.01
C LEU A 209 2.23 -7.52 -0.34
N LEU A 210 2.38 -6.21 -0.37
CA LEU A 210 2.72 -5.45 -1.57
C LEU A 210 4.19 -5.04 -1.54
N TYR A 211 4.87 -5.15 -2.68
CA TYR A 211 6.17 -4.54 -2.82
C TYR A 211 6.02 -3.05 -3.21
N GLY A 212 6.55 -2.16 -2.38
CA GLY A 212 6.44 -0.69 -2.48
C GLY A 212 7.76 0.05 -2.68
N GLY A 213 8.83 -0.65 -3.05
CA GLY A 213 10.08 -0.01 -3.49
C GLY A 213 9.96 0.58 -4.90
N SER A 214 11.11 0.85 -5.53
CA SER A 214 11.12 1.34 -6.92
C SER A 214 10.65 0.26 -7.88
N VAL A 215 9.43 0.41 -8.39
CA VAL A 215 8.81 -0.46 -9.41
C VAL A 215 8.78 0.26 -10.75
N ASN A 216 9.14 -0.45 -11.82
CA ASN A 216 9.09 0.00 -13.20
C ASN A 216 8.75 -1.18 -14.15
N LEU A 217 8.66 -0.93 -15.46
CA LEU A 217 8.32 -1.96 -16.45
C LEU A 217 9.38 -3.07 -16.57
N GLU A 218 10.62 -2.79 -16.23
CA GLU A 218 11.71 -3.77 -16.34
C GLU A 218 11.70 -4.78 -15.18
N ASN A 219 11.33 -4.31 -13.96
CA ASN A 219 11.40 -5.13 -12.76
C ASN A 219 10.04 -5.62 -12.23
N CYS A 220 8.91 -5.08 -12.73
CA CYS A 220 7.59 -5.46 -12.21
C CYS A 220 7.28 -6.95 -12.41
N GLY A 221 7.67 -7.54 -13.54
CA GLY A 221 7.48 -8.97 -13.80
C GLY A 221 8.24 -9.87 -12.83
N PRO A 222 9.58 -9.74 -12.72
CA PRO A 222 10.37 -10.46 -11.71
C PRO A 222 9.83 -10.30 -10.27
N LEU A 223 9.42 -9.09 -9.86
CA LEU A 223 8.85 -8.87 -8.53
C LEU A 223 7.48 -9.57 -8.33
N ALA A 224 6.63 -9.57 -9.35
CA ALA A 224 5.33 -10.25 -9.31
C ALA A 224 5.45 -11.79 -9.23
N LEU A 225 6.55 -12.36 -9.73
CA LEU A 225 6.83 -13.79 -9.65
C LEU A 225 7.24 -14.26 -8.24
N LEU A 226 7.68 -13.35 -7.36
CA LEU A 226 8.11 -13.72 -6.00
C LEU A 226 6.95 -14.35 -5.21
N PRO A 227 7.16 -15.48 -4.50
CA PRO A 227 6.08 -16.23 -3.84
C PRO A 227 5.23 -15.38 -2.89
N GLU A 228 5.89 -14.56 -2.06
CA GLU A 228 5.23 -13.79 -1.00
C GLU A 228 4.85 -12.34 -1.41
N VAL A 229 4.92 -12.00 -2.69
CA VAL A 229 4.45 -10.73 -3.22
C VAL A 229 3.03 -10.90 -3.75
N ASP A 230 2.04 -10.32 -3.08
CA ASP A 230 0.62 -10.41 -3.47
C ASP A 230 0.17 -9.20 -4.31
N GLY A 231 1.06 -8.25 -4.53
CA GLY A 231 0.76 -7.04 -5.30
C GLY A 231 1.92 -6.06 -5.33
N LEU A 232 1.69 -4.94 -6.01
CA LEU A 232 2.68 -3.87 -6.14
C LEU A 232 2.07 -2.53 -5.72
N PHE A 233 2.83 -1.77 -4.94
CA PHE A 233 2.49 -0.41 -4.55
C PHE A 233 3.47 0.55 -5.23
N ILE A 234 3.00 1.23 -6.28
CA ILE A 234 3.84 1.82 -7.31
C ILE A 234 3.84 3.34 -7.17
N GLY A 235 5.00 3.93 -7.13
CA GLY A 235 5.17 5.38 -7.12
C GLY A 235 5.22 5.95 -8.55
N ARG A 236 6.31 6.61 -8.88
CA ARG A 236 6.52 7.44 -10.07
C ARG A 236 6.12 6.78 -11.40
N SER A 237 6.40 5.50 -11.58
CA SER A 237 6.06 4.78 -12.81
C SER A 237 4.55 4.63 -13.06
N ALA A 238 3.73 4.87 -12.03
CA ALA A 238 2.27 4.85 -12.11
C ALA A 238 1.64 6.25 -12.07
N TRP A 239 2.40 7.35 -12.08
CA TRP A 239 1.85 8.70 -12.09
C TRP A 239 1.32 9.13 -13.47
N GLU A 240 1.66 8.39 -14.52
CA GLU A 240 1.03 8.48 -15.84
C GLU A 240 0.06 7.29 -16.01
N PRO A 241 -1.22 7.51 -16.36
CA PRO A 241 -2.23 6.43 -16.45
C PRO A 241 -1.80 5.30 -17.39
N ALA A 242 -1.23 5.64 -18.54
CA ALA A 242 -0.72 4.67 -19.51
C ALA A 242 0.48 3.88 -18.97
N GLY A 243 1.34 4.49 -18.15
CA GLY A 243 2.45 3.81 -17.47
C GLY A 243 1.93 2.78 -16.48
N PHE A 244 0.99 3.18 -15.62
CA PHE A 244 0.37 2.26 -14.67
C PHE A 244 -0.36 1.11 -15.38
N TYR A 245 -1.14 1.42 -16.41
CA TYR A 245 -1.85 0.40 -17.19
C TYR A 245 -0.91 -0.64 -17.81
N ARG A 246 0.24 -0.23 -18.37
CA ARG A 246 1.24 -1.17 -18.90
C ARG A 246 1.80 -2.09 -17.81
N ILE A 247 2.08 -1.56 -16.61
CA ILE A 247 2.50 -2.41 -15.48
C ILE A 247 1.39 -3.41 -15.13
N ILE A 248 0.13 -2.95 -15.02
CA ILE A 248 -1.01 -3.84 -14.75
C ILE A 248 -1.10 -4.96 -15.79
N GLN A 249 -1.02 -4.63 -17.08
CA GLN A 249 -1.05 -5.62 -18.16
C GLN A 249 0.07 -6.65 -18.07
N THR A 250 1.27 -6.22 -17.63
CA THR A 250 2.43 -7.10 -17.48
C THR A 250 2.26 -8.05 -16.30
N VAL A 251 1.77 -7.58 -15.15
CA VAL A 251 1.80 -8.37 -13.91
C VAL A 251 0.52 -9.15 -13.64
N LEU A 252 -0.64 -8.70 -14.13
CA LEU A 252 -1.91 -9.37 -13.87
C LEU A 252 -1.97 -10.82 -14.34
N PRO A 253 -1.45 -11.19 -15.53
CA PRO A 253 -1.35 -12.59 -15.95
C PRO A 253 -0.47 -13.43 -15.02
N ILE A 254 0.64 -12.86 -14.52
CA ILE A 254 1.56 -13.53 -13.59
C ILE A 254 0.84 -13.87 -12.29
N PHE A 255 0.15 -12.89 -11.68
CA PHE A 255 -0.62 -13.11 -10.45
C PHE A 255 -1.76 -14.12 -10.65
N LYS A 256 -2.43 -14.14 -11.80
CA LYS A 256 -3.45 -15.13 -12.11
C LYS A 256 -2.88 -16.56 -12.15
N ILE A 257 -1.74 -16.75 -12.77
CA ILE A 257 -1.06 -18.06 -12.81
C ILE A 257 -0.60 -18.49 -11.42
N LYS A 258 0.04 -17.56 -10.68
CA LYS A 258 0.57 -17.82 -9.33
C LYS A 258 -0.52 -18.18 -8.32
N ASN A 259 -1.66 -17.50 -8.38
CA ASN A 259 -2.75 -17.67 -7.42
C ASN A 259 -3.75 -18.77 -7.81
N GLY A 260 -3.57 -19.40 -8.97
CA GLY A 260 -4.48 -20.42 -9.50
C GLY A 260 -5.76 -19.84 -10.12
N PRO A 261 -6.57 -20.67 -10.76
CA PRO A 261 -7.86 -20.25 -11.31
C PRO A 261 -8.79 -19.85 -10.15
N CYS A 262 -9.52 -18.76 -10.34
CA CYS A 262 -10.63 -18.37 -9.46
C CYS A 262 -11.76 -19.39 -9.51
#